data_909bc3f9244c34493eca866a6dbdc11a
#
_entry.id   909bc3f9244c34493eca866a6dbdc11a
#
_cell.length_a   1.000
_cell.length_b   1.000
_cell.length_c   1.000
_cell.angle_alpha   90.00
_cell.angle_beta   90.00
_cell.angle_gamma   90.00
#
_symmetry.space_group_name_H-M   'P 1'
#
loop_
_entity.id
_entity.type
_entity.pdbx_description
1 polymer ?
#
loop_
_entity_poly.entity_id
_entity_poly.type
_entity_poly.pdbx_seq_one_letter_code
_entity_poly.pdbx_strand_id
1 'polypeptide(L)'
;KIIMSNLCSEILQVQEPSLINDAQEFLQMGTDVSCNLGSTNVVNMMTSPDFGRSIRAMVRALTFVTDSSHIVAVPTIDHGNSQAHTFGLGAMGLHSYLAQQLIEYGSPESVEFTSIYFMLLNYWTLVESNNIARERGITFHNFEKSDYANGTYFDKYTSGQFVPKSDRVKELFEGIFIPSAADWAELRDKVKADGLYHQNRLAVA
;
A
#
# COMPACT_ATOMS: atom_id res chain seq x y z
N LYS A 1 24.78 -5.90 10.87
CA LYS A 1 25.51 -6.30 9.67
C LYS A 1 24.56 -6.19 8.49
N ILE A 2 24.86 -5.34 7.53
CA ILE A 2 24.14 -5.29 6.25
C ILE A 2 24.63 -6.48 5.45
N ILE A 3 23.70 -7.38 5.07
CA ILE A 3 24.03 -8.58 4.27
C ILE A 3 23.80 -8.27 2.81
N MET A 4 22.75 -7.53 2.50
CA MET A 4 22.36 -7.13 1.15
C MET A 4 21.55 -5.85 1.20
N SER A 5 21.67 -5.02 0.18
CA SER A 5 20.71 -3.95 -0.10
C SER A 5 20.35 -4.03 -1.58
N ASN A 6 19.12 -3.69 -1.92
CA ASN A 6 18.67 -3.50 -3.29
C ASN A 6 18.38 -2.01 -3.56
N LEU A 7 18.13 -1.68 -4.82
CA LEU A 7 17.87 -0.31 -5.23
C LEU A 7 16.58 0.24 -4.60
N CYS A 8 15.57 -0.62 -4.40
CA CYS A 8 14.25 -0.28 -3.87
C CYS A 8 14.12 -0.81 -2.43
N SER A 9 14.98 -0.34 -1.52
CA SER A 9 15.01 -0.79 -0.12
C SER A 9 13.78 -0.39 0.70
N GLU A 10 12.95 0.50 0.18
CA GLU A 10 11.64 0.87 0.75
C GLU A 10 10.56 -0.21 0.57
N ILE A 11 10.78 -1.16 -0.34
CA ILE A 11 9.87 -2.27 -0.59
C ILE A 11 10.34 -3.48 0.20
N LEU A 12 9.72 -3.70 1.35
CA LEU A 12 10.00 -4.86 2.19
C LEU A 12 8.93 -5.92 1.97
N GLN A 13 9.37 -7.09 1.49
CA GLN A 13 8.52 -8.26 1.29
C GLN A 13 9.11 -9.46 2.02
N VAL A 14 8.26 -10.39 2.41
CA VAL A 14 8.72 -11.67 2.97
C VAL A 14 9.30 -12.50 1.83
N GLN A 15 10.55 -12.92 1.99
CA GLN A 15 11.26 -13.76 1.05
C GLN A 15 11.49 -15.14 1.66
N GLU A 16 11.35 -16.17 0.85
CA GLU A 16 11.70 -17.55 1.21
C GLU A 16 12.89 -18.00 0.35
N PRO A 17 13.93 -18.61 0.97
CA PRO A 17 15.08 -19.08 0.23
C PRO A 17 14.72 -20.29 -0.64
N SER A 18 15.34 -20.37 -1.82
CA SER A 18 15.28 -21.58 -2.64
C SER A 18 16.18 -22.67 -2.07
N LEU A 19 15.73 -23.92 -2.20
CA LEU A 19 16.56 -25.10 -2.01
C LEU A 19 16.87 -25.68 -3.39
N ILE A 20 18.16 -25.88 -3.69
CA ILE A 20 18.64 -26.44 -4.95
C ILE A 20 19.52 -27.68 -4.69
N ASN A 21 19.49 -28.62 -5.59
CA ASN A 21 20.37 -29.79 -5.55
C ASN A 21 21.73 -29.50 -6.21
N ASP A 22 22.63 -30.47 -6.18
CA ASP A 22 23.99 -30.37 -6.80
C ASP A 22 23.92 -30.19 -8.33
N ALA A 23 22.82 -30.56 -8.98
CA ALA A 23 22.58 -30.35 -10.40
C ALA A 23 21.95 -28.99 -10.71
N GLN A 24 21.83 -28.10 -9.71
CA GLN A 24 21.23 -26.78 -9.79
C GLN A 24 19.73 -26.79 -10.15
N GLU A 25 19.03 -27.85 -9.85
CA GLU A 25 17.58 -27.94 -9.98
C GLU A 25 16.90 -27.52 -8.67
N PHE A 26 15.76 -26.81 -8.78
CA PHE A 26 14.97 -26.43 -7.60
C PHE A 26 14.33 -27.65 -6.95
N LEU A 27 14.72 -27.96 -5.71
CA LEU A 27 14.00 -28.86 -4.82
C LEU A 27 12.81 -28.13 -4.19
N GLN A 28 13.00 -26.86 -3.89
CA GLN A 28 11.97 -25.93 -3.44
C GLN A 28 12.24 -24.57 -4.06
N MET A 29 11.28 -24.01 -4.75
CA MET A 29 11.40 -22.67 -5.30
C MET A 29 11.10 -21.63 -4.21
N GLY A 30 12.04 -20.73 -3.97
CA GLY A 30 11.87 -19.60 -3.07
C GLY A 30 11.10 -18.45 -3.72
N THR A 31 10.95 -17.38 -2.98
CA THR A 31 10.27 -16.15 -3.42
C THR A 31 11.22 -14.98 -3.42
N ASP A 32 11.42 -14.35 -4.58
CA ASP A 32 12.14 -13.09 -4.72
C ASP A 32 11.17 -11.92 -4.89
N VAL A 33 11.67 -10.71 -4.60
CA VAL A 33 10.87 -9.49 -4.59
C VAL A 33 10.59 -9.00 -6.01
N SER A 34 9.33 -8.67 -6.28
CA SER A 34 8.93 -7.81 -7.39
C SER A 34 8.05 -6.68 -6.89
N CYS A 35 8.05 -5.54 -7.58
CA CYS A 35 7.17 -4.43 -7.26
C CYS A 35 6.81 -3.62 -8.50
N ASN A 36 5.54 -3.66 -8.89
CA ASN A 36 5.00 -2.81 -9.93
C ASN A 36 4.64 -1.46 -9.33
N LEU A 37 5.20 -0.38 -9.85
CA LEU A 37 5.09 0.94 -9.28
C LEU A 37 4.04 1.80 -10.00
N GLY A 38 3.34 2.61 -9.23
CA GLY A 38 2.48 3.69 -9.70
C GLY A 38 2.54 4.89 -8.77
N SER A 39 2.25 6.08 -9.28
CA SER A 39 2.23 7.29 -8.47
C SER A 39 0.98 8.10 -8.71
N THR A 40 0.37 8.57 -7.63
CA THR A 40 -0.69 9.58 -7.67
C THR A 40 -0.08 10.98 -7.76
N ASN A 41 -0.68 11.87 -8.54
CA ASN A 41 -0.33 13.28 -8.50
C ASN A 41 -1.16 13.98 -7.41
N VAL A 42 -0.50 14.53 -6.39
CA VAL A 42 -1.18 15.12 -5.22
C VAL A 42 -2.12 16.25 -5.63
N VAL A 43 -1.71 17.13 -6.57
CA VAL A 43 -2.56 18.24 -7.04
C VAL A 43 -3.85 17.70 -7.64
N ASN A 44 -3.75 16.71 -8.54
CA ASN A 44 -4.92 16.12 -9.19
C ASN A 44 -5.80 15.34 -8.22
N MET A 45 -5.18 14.66 -7.25
CA MET A 45 -5.91 13.91 -6.24
C MET A 45 -6.74 14.82 -5.34
N MET A 46 -6.16 15.94 -4.88
CA MET A 46 -6.84 16.89 -4.01
C MET A 46 -7.95 17.66 -4.72
N THR A 47 -7.96 17.67 -6.07
CA THR A 47 -9.05 18.25 -6.88
C THR A 47 -9.98 17.20 -7.48
N SER A 48 -9.76 15.93 -7.19
CA SER A 48 -10.60 14.84 -7.69
C SER A 48 -12.00 14.90 -7.05
N PRO A 49 -13.07 14.72 -7.82
CA PRO A 49 -14.44 14.67 -7.28
C PRO A 49 -14.68 13.47 -6.36
N ASP A 50 -13.86 12.43 -6.47
CA ASP A 50 -13.92 11.24 -5.61
C ASP A 50 -12.50 10.68 -5.42
N PHE A 51 -11.87 11.11 -4.33
CA PHE A 51 -10.54 10.70 -3.94
C PHE A 51 -10.44 9.17 -3.78
N GLY A 52 -11.38 8.57 -3.05
CA GLY A 52 -11.37 7.14 -2.76
C GLY A 52 -11.55 6.28 -4.00
N ARG A 53 -12.42 6.68 -4.93
CA ARG A 53 -12.61 5.98 -6.20
C ARG A 53 -11.35 6.01 -7.06
N SER A 54 -10.67 7.17 -7.09
CA SER A 54 -9.42 7.32 -7.84
C SER A 54 -8.34 6.37 -7.34
N ILE A 55 -8.15 6.26 -6.01
CA ILE A 55 -7.19 5.33 -5.41
C ILE A 55 -7.59 3.88 -5.72
N ARG A 56 -8.85 3.51 -5.53
CA ARG A 56 -9.31 2.14 -5.80
C ARG A 56 -9.11 1.74 -7.27
N ALA A 57 -9.34 2.67 -8.20
CA ALA A 57 -9.06 2.43 -9.63
C ALA A 57 -7.56 2.18 -9.88
N MET A 58 -6.66 2.95 -9.23
CA MET A 58 -5.22 2.73 -9.33
C MET A 58 -4.81 1.37 -8.75
N VAL A 59 -5.40 0.96 -7.63
CA VAL A 59 -5.15 -0.38 -7.05
C VAL A 59 -5.51 -1.46 -8.05
N ARG A 60 -6.69 -1.39 -8.67
CA ARG A 60 -7.11 -2.38 -9.69
C ARG A 60 -6.20 -2.38 -10.91
N ALA A 61 -5.78 -1.21 -11.38
CA ALA A 61 -4.84 -1.11 -12.50
C ALA A 61 -3.49 -1.77 -12.17
N LEU A 62 -2.92 -1.48 -10.99
CA LEU A 62 -1.68 -2.09 -10.55
C LEU A 62 -1.82 -3.59 -10.28
N THR A 63 -2.96 -4.02 -9.75
CA THR A 63 -3.29 -5.45 -9.59
C THR A 63 -3.26 -6.16 -10.94
N PHE A 64 -3.89 -5.55 -11.96
CA PHE A 64 -3.88 -6.12 -13.31
C PHE A 64 -2.45 -6.24 -13.87
N VAL A 65 -1.62 -5.21 -13.69
CA VAL A 65 -0.21 -5.25 -14.11
C VAL A 65 0.54 -6.36 -13.39
N THR A 66 0.41 -6.45 -12.07
CA THR A 66 1.07 -7.46 -11.24
C THR A 66 0.67 -8.88 -11.65
N ASP A 67 -0.62 -9.13 -11.79
CA ASP A 67 -1.15 -10.46 -12.14
C ASP A 67 -0.83 -10.86 -13.60
N SER A 68 -0.62 -9.86 -14.49
CA SER A 68 -0.24 -10.09 -15.88
C SER A 68 1.27 -10.17 -16.10
N SER A 69 2.07 -9.88 -15.08
CA SER A 69 3.52 -9.89 -15.17
C SER A 69 4.07 -11.30 -14.92
N HIS A 70 4.54 -11.96 -15.97
CA HIS A 70 5.18 -13.26 -15.89
C HIS A 70 6.65 -13.15 -16.30
N ILE A 71 7.56 -13.42 -15.36
CA ILE A 71 9.00 -13.30 -15.57
C ILE A 71 9.62 -14.71 -15.62
N VAL A 72 9.31 -15.43 -16.68
CA VAL A 72 9.72 -16.83 -16.88
C VAL A 72 11.25 -17.02 -16.81
N ALA A 73 12.03 -16.02 -17.24
CA ALA A 73 13.48 -16.06 -17.19
C ALA A 73 14.07 -16.02 -15.76
N VAL A 74 13.28 -15.58 -14.77
CA VAL A 74 13.68 -15.54 -13.35
C VAL A 74 12.55 -16.13 -12.52
N PRO A 75 12.47 -17.47 -12.42
CA PRO A 75 11.32 -18.17 -11.87
C PRO A 75 11.04 -17.85 -10.40
N THR A 76 12.05 -17.50 -9.61
CA THR A 76 11.87 -17.09 -8.20
C THR A 76 11.17 -15.76 -8.06
N ILE A 77 11.36 -14.82 -8.99
CA ILE A 77 10.62 -13.55 -9.05
C ILE A 77 9.17 -13.81 -9.48
N ASP A 78 8.97 -14.63 -10.51
CA ASP A 78 7.63 -15.01 -10.99
C ASP A 78 6.82 -15.67 -9.87
N HIS A 79 7.46 -16.62 -9.16
CA HIS A 79 6.85 -17.28 -8.01
C HIS A 79 6.54 -16.29 -6.89
N GLY A 80 7.50 -15.44 -6.51
CA GLY A 80 7.29 -14.40 -5.47
C GLY A 80 6.16 -13.44 -5.83
N ASN A 81 6.10 -13.01 -7.10
CA ASN A 81 5.02 -12.15 -7.58
C ASN A 81 3.64 -12.82 -7.46
N SER A 82 3.54 -14.11 -7.82
CA SER A 82 2.30 -14.90 -7.73
C SER A 82 1.83 -15.16 -6.30
N GLN A 83 2.74 -15.12 -5.32
CA GLN A 83 2.43 -15.34 -3.91
C GLN A 83 2.09 -14.05 -3.15
N ALA A 84 2.78 -12.96 -3.49
CA ALA A 84 2.67 -11.70 -2.76
C ALA A 84 1.73 -10.69 -3.42
N HIS A 85 1.50 -10.77 -4.73
CA HIS A 85 0.70 -9.84 -5.54
C HIS A 85 1.05 -8.37 -5.27
N THR A 86 2.33 -8.07 -5.08
CA THR A 86 2.81 -6.79 -4.56
C THR A 86 2.80 -5.69 -5.61
N PHE A 87 2.41 -4.51 -5.20
CA PHE A 87 2.63 -3.27 -5.92
C PHE A 87 3.08 -2.15 -4.96
N GLY A 88 3.63 -1.08 -5.51
CA GLY A 88 3.98 0.14 -4.78
C GLY A 88 3.23 1.33 -5.34
N LEU A 89 2.22 1.82 -4.64
CA LEU A 89 1.54 3.07 -4.96
C LEU A 89 2.11 4.20 -4.13
N GLY A 90 2.73 5.17 -4.80
CA GLY A 90 3.30 6.37 -4.20
C GLY A 90 2.55 7.64 -4.55
N ALA A 91 3.19 8.78 -4.29
CA ALA A 91 2.67 10.10 -4.60
C ALA A 91 3.77 11.00 -5.17
N MET A 92 3.43 11.81 -6.17
CA MET A 92 4.31 12.84 -6.74
C MET A 92 3.66 14.21 -6.60
N GLY A 93 4.50 15.27 -6.65
CA GLY A 93 4.01 16.65 -6.64
C GLY A 93 3.56 17.16 -5.27
N LEU A 94 3.97 16.52 -4.16
CA LEU A 94 3.68 17.00 -2.81
C LEU A 94 4.18 18.43 -2.58
N HIS A 95 5.46 18.69 -2.90
CA HIS A 95 6.04 20.03 -2.78
C HIS A 95 5.29 21.04 -3.64
N SER A 96 4.94 20.70 -4.88
CA SER A 96 4.20 21.58 -5.78
C SER A 96 2.81 21.92 -5.22
N TYR A 97 2.11 20.95 -4.65
CA TYR A 97 0.83 21.18 -4.00
C TYR A 97 0.95 22.11 -2.79
N LEU A 98 1.90 21.85 -1.89
CA LEU A 98 2.15 22.68 -0.72
C LEU A 98 2.50 24.11 -1.11
N ALA A 99 3.36 24.31 -2.14
CA ALA A 99 3.71 25.62 -2.66
C ALA A 99 2.49 26.37 -3.24
N GLN A 100 1.61 25.68 -3.99
CA GLN A 100 0.35 26.27 -4.47
C GLN A 100 -0.57 26.71 -3.33
N GLN A 101 -0.53 25.98 -2.22
CA GLN A 101 -1.31 26.30 -1.03
C GLN A 101 -0.61 27.30 -0.10
N LEU A 102 0.57 27.82 -0.47
CA LEU A 102 1.40 28.72 0.33
C LEU A 102 1.77 28.11 1.71
N ILE A 103 2.00 26.79 1.73
CA ILE A 103 2.44 26.06 2.92
C ILE A 103 3.94 25.78 2.77
N GLU A 104 4.72 26.20 3.75
CA GLU A 104 6.16 25.94 3.78
C GLU A 104 6.43 24.44 3.96
N TYR A 105 7.32 23.90 3.11
CA TYR A 105 7.73 22.50 3.20
C TYR A 105 8.51 22.26 4.51
N GLY A 106 8.07 21.25 5.28
CA GLY A 106 8.63 20.98 6.62
C GLY A 106 7.94 21.72 7.77
N SER A 107 6.99 22.63 7.48
CA SER A 107 6.16 23.26 8.51
C SER A 107 5.23 22.26 9.21
N PRO A 108 4.71 22.58 10.40
CA PRO A 108 3.72 21.73 11.08
C PRO A 108 2.50 21.39 10.20
N GLU A 109 1.99 22.38 9.44
CA GLU A 109 0.88 22.18 8.51
C GLU A 109 1.24 21.22 7.38
N SER A 110 2.46 21.32 6.83
CA SER A 110 2.91 20.42 5.76
C SER A 110 3.04 18.98 6.24
N VAL A 111 3.54 18.78 7.46
CA VAL A 111 3.65 17.45 8.10
C VAL A 111 2.27 16.88 8.39
N GLU A 112 1.36 17.71 8.89
CA GLU A 112 -0.03 17.32 9.15
C GLU A 112 -0.75 16.92 7.86
N PHE A 113 -0.70 17.78 6.84
CA PHE A 113 -1.27 17.47 5.52
C PHE A 113 -0.75 16.15 4.97
N THR A 114 0.57 15.98 4.96
CA THR A 114 1.22 14.78 4.45
C THR A 114 0.77 13.54 5.21
N SER A 115 0.69 13.60 6.53
CA SER A 115 0.24 12.49 7.36
C SER A 115 -1.20 12.07 7.04
N ILE A 116 -2.12 13.03 6.84
CA ILE A 116 -3.51 12.76 6.48
C ILE A 116 -3.60 12.21 5.05
N TYR A 117 -2.88 12.80 4.09
CA TYR A 117 -2.87 12.33 2.70
C TYR A 117 -2.43 10.88 2.59
N PHE A 118 -1.30 10.51 3.19
CA PHE A 118 -0.81 9.13 3.14
C PHE A 118 -1.65 8.16 3.98
N MET A 119 -2.28 8.62 5.04
CA MET A 119 -3.28 7.84 5.76
C MET A 119 -4.48 7.50 4.87
N LEU A 120 -4.99 8.47 4.10
CA LEU A 120 -6.07 8.23 3.13
C LEU A 120 -5.66 7.27 2.01
N LEU A 121 -4.45 7.44 1.48
CA LEU A 121 -3.89 6.52 0.49
C LEU A 121 -3.85 5.09 1.03
N ASN A 122 -3.36 4.93 2.26
CA ASN A 122 -3.32 3.63 2.92
C ASN A 122 -4.72 3.04 3.16
N TYR A 123 -5.67 3.83 3.66
CA TYR A 123 -7.04 3.39 3.90
C TYR A 123 -7.68 2.83 2.63
N TRP A 124 -7.68 3.59 1.55
CA TRP A 124 -8.34 3.18 0.31
C TRP A 124 -7.63 2.03 -0.41
N THR A 125 -6.30 1.91 -0.27
CA THR A 125 -5.58 0.74 -0.79
C THR A 125 -5.91 -0.53 0.00
N LEU A 126 -6.10 -0.43 1.32
CA LEU A 126 -6.57 -1.55 2.16
C LEU A 126 -7.98 -1.96 1.81
N VAL A 127 -8.91 -0.99 1.68
CA VAL A 127 -10.30 -1.24 1.29
C VAL A 127 -10.35 -2.03 -0.02
N GLU A 128 -9.60 -1.58 -1.03
CA GLU A 128 -9.67 -2.24 -2.34
C GLU A 128 -8.93 -3.58 -2.37
N SER A 129 -7.82 -3.72 -1.64
CA SER A 129 -7.13 -5.01 -1.50
C SER A 129 -8.01 -6.05 -0.81
N ASN A 130 -8.79 -5.65 0.20
CA ASN A 130 -9.77 -6.52 0.84
C ASN A 130 -10.93 -6.89 -0.09
N ASN A 131 -11.46 -5.93 -0.86
CA ASN A 131 -12.48 -6.21 -1.88
C ASN A 131 -12.00 -7.25 -2.90
N ILE A 132 -10.77 -7.11 -3.40
CA ILE A 132 -10.19 -8.05 -4.38
C ILE A 132 -9.98 -9.43 -3.74
N ALA A 133 -9.50 -9.50 -2.49
CA ALA A 133 -9.37 -10.77 -1.79
C ALA A 133 -10.72 -11.50 -1.68
N ARG A 134 -11.78 -10.77 -1.29
CA ARG A 134 -13.14 -11.31 -1.19
C ARG A 134 -13.70 -11.73 -2.57
N GLU A 135 -13.51 -10.92 -3.61
CA GLU A 135 -13.97 -11.23 -4.96
C GLU A 135 -13.31 -12.48 -5.53
N ARG A 136 -12.03 -12.69 -5.23
CA ARG A 136 -11.23 -13.80 -5.75
C ARG A 136 -11.19 -15.02 -4.84
N GLY A 137 -11.55 -14.87 -3.56
CA GLY A 137 -11.49 -15.93 -2.57
C GLY A 137 -10.07 -16.36 -2.19
N ILE A 138 -9.07 -15.48 -2.40
CA ILE A 138 -7.67 -15.74 -2.09
C ILE A 138 -7.02 -14.51 -1.43
N THR A 139 -6.00 -14.80 -0.60
CA THR A 139 -5.17 -13.78 0.08
C THR A 139 -3.71 -13.95 -0.34
N PHE A 140 -2.87 -12.96 -0.07
CA PHE A 140 -1.45 -13.15 -0.23
C PHE A 140 -0.92 -14.28 0.68
N HIS A 141 0.16 -14.92 0.24
CA HIS A 141 0.76 -16.05 0.96
C HIS A 141 1.19 -15.66 2.39
N ASN A 142 0.87 -16.51 3.36
CA ASN A 142 1.13 -16.30 4.78
C ASN A 142 0.36 -15.08 5.39
N PHE A 143 -0.78 -14.70 4.83
CA PHE A 143 -1.62 -13.63 5.39
C PHE A 143 -1.92 -13.86 6.88
N GLU A 144 -2.21 -15.09 7.27
CA GLU A 144 -2.57 -15.48 8.63
C GLU A 144 -1.47 -15.21 9.68
N LYS A 145 -0.22 -15.04 9.23
CA LYS A 145 0.93 -14.70 10.08
C LYS A 145 1.17 -13.18 10.19
N SER A 146 0.38 -12.38 9.50
CA SER A 146 0.57 -10.93 9.42
C SER A 146 -0.14 -10.17 10.53
N ASP A 147 0.32 -8.94 10.78
CA ASP A 147 -0.35 -7.99 11.67
C ASP A 147 -1.72 -7.54 11.13
N TYR A 148 -2.01 -7.78 9.87
CA TYR A 148 -3.34 -7.59 9.31
C TYR A 148 -4.34 -8.63 9.82
N ALA A 149 -3.93 -9.90 9.83
CA ALA A 149 -4.78 -11.03 10.26
C ALA A 149 -5.12 -10.96 11.76
N ASN A 150 -4.15 -10.60 12.61
CA ASN A 150 -4.39 -10.43 14.04
C ASN A 150 -5.05 -9.07 14.38
N GLY A 151 -4.98 -8.10 13.48
CA GLY A 151 -5.59 -6.78 13.60
C GLY A 151 -4.71 -5.70 14.23
N THR A 152 -3.51 -6.02 14.73
CA THR A 152 -2.62 -5.06 15.41
C THR A 152 -2.14 -3.93 14.50
N TYR A 153 -2.09 -4.18 13.18
CA TYR A 153 -1.78 -3.13 12.21
C TYR A 153 -2.70 -1.91 12.32
N PHE A 154 -3.94 -2.10 12.72
CA PHE A 154 -4.98 -1.06 12.75
C PHE A 154 -4.98 -0.23 14.05
N ASP A 155 -4.29 -0.67 15.10
CA ASP A 155 -4.34 -0.04 16.43
C ASP A 155 -4.01 1.46 16.39
N LYS A 156 -2.98 1.85 15.63
CA LYS A 156 -2.60 3.25 15.48
C LYS A 156 -3.67 4.12 14.80
N TYR A 157 -4.51 3.54 13.96
CA TYR A 157 -5.57 4.25 13.25
C TYR A 157 -6.86 4.33 14.03
N THR A 158 -7.16 3.32 14.83
CA THR A 158 -8.34 3.30 15.72
C THR A 158 -8.18 4.24 16.91
N SER A 159 -6.95 4.76 17.17
CA SER A 159 -6.70 5.77 18.20
C SER A 159 -7.29 7.16 17.87
N GLY A 160 -7.75 7.39 16.63
CA GLY A 160 -8.34 8.67 16.20
C GLY A 160 -7.33 9.83 16.03
N GLN A 161 -6.03 9.55 15.98
CA GLN A 161 -5.00 10.59 15.89
C GLN A 161 -4.81 11.18 14.48
N PHE A 162 -5.27 10.48 13.43
CA PHE A 162 -5.11 10.89 12.03
C PHE A 162 -6.31 11.70 11.54
N VAL A 163 -6.51 12.85 12.16
CA VAL A 163 -7.55 13.83 11.78
C VAL A 163 -6.92 15.20 11.60
N PRO A 164 -7.40 16.04 10.66
CA PRO A 164 -6.95 17.41 10.53
C PRO A 164 -7.20 18.22 11.82
N LYS A 165 -6.18 18.90 12.31
CA LYS A 165 -6.22 19.70 13.57
C LYS A 165 -6.17 21.19 13.29
N SER A 166 -5.23 21.64 12.45
CA SER A 166 -5.13 23.04 12.06
C SER A 166 -6.29 23.42 11.11
N ASP A 167 -6.76 24.65 11.22
CA ASP A 167 -7.88 25.11 10.39
C ASP A 167 -7.48 25.10 8.91
N ARG A 168 -6.23 25.45 8.62
CA ARG A 168 -5.71 25.41 7.25
C ARG A 168 -5.78 24.01 6.64
N VAL A 169 -5.37 22.97 7.38
CA VAL A 169 -5.42 21.60 6.88
C VAL A 169 -6.85 21.07 6.78
N LYS A 170 -7.74 21.48 7.71
CA LYS A 170 -9.18 21.18 7.60
C LYS A 170 -9.78 21.69 6.30
N GLU A 171 -9.48 22.94 5.94
CA GLU A 171 -9.93 23.55 4.66
C GLU A 171 -9.46 22.73 3.45
N LEU A 172 -8.20 22.26 3.44
CA LEU A 172 -7.65 21.49 2.32
C LEU A 172 -8.36 20.15 2.11
N PHE A 173 -8.89 19.56 3.16
CA PHE A 173 -9.62 18.28 3.11
C PHE A 173 -11.13 18.46 3.14
N GLU A 174 -11.65 19.69 2.99
CA GLU A 174 -13.09 19.92 2.93
C GLU A 174 -13.72 19.12 1.76
N GLY A 175 -14.77 18.37 2.06
CA GLY A 175 -15.46 17.51 1.10
C GLY A 175 -14.76 16.18 0.80
N ILE A 176 -13.56 15.94 1.33
CA ILE A 176 -12.86 14.66 1.21
C ILE A 176 -13.23 13.80 2.43
N PHE A 177 -13.68 12.56 2.19
CA PHE A 177 -13.97 11.62 3.26
C PHE A 177 -12.70 11.27 4.04
N ILE A 178 -12.69 11.53 5.34
CA ILE A 178 -11.63 11.16 6.28
C ILE A 178 -12.18 10.05 7.19
N PRO A 179 -11.59 8.83 7.15
CA PRO A 179 -12.08 7.72 7.95
C PRO A 179 -11.93 7.99 9.45
N SER A 180 -13.01 7.81 10.19
CA SER A 180 -13.04 7.86 11.64
C SER A 180 -12.41 6.61 12.27
N ALA A 181 -12.22 6.61 13.59
CA ALA A 181 -11.79 5.42 14.33
C ALA A 181 -12.77 4.23 14.13
N ALA A 182 -14.05 4.51 13.97
CA ALA A 182 -15.08 3.50 13.71
C ALA A 182 -14.92 2.89 12.30
N ASP A 183 -14.66 3.72 11.28
CA ASP A 183 -14.43 3.24 9.90
C ASP A 183 -13.16 2.36 9.83
N TRP A 184 -12.12 2.72 10.57
CA TRP A 184 -10.92 1.91 10.68
C TRP A 184 -11.16 0.58 11.41
N ALA A 185 -11.99 0.59 12.46
CA ALA A 185 -12.38 -0.63 13.17
C ALA A 185 -13.21 -1.56 12.28
N GLU A 186 -14.15 -1.00 11.49
CA GLU A 186 -14.92 -1.78 10.52
C GLU A 186 -14.03 -2.38 9.44
N LEU A 187 -13.08 -1.60 8.91
CA LEU A 187 -12.11 -2.11 7.92
C LEU A 187 -11.23 -3.21 8.50
N ARG A 188 -10.75 -3.05 9.75
CA ARG A 188 -10.02 -4.11 10.47
C ARG A 188 -10.81 -5.41 10.50
N ASP A 189 -12.08 -5.34 10.88
CA ASP A 189 -12.92 -6.52 11.05
C ASP A 189 -13.19 -7.21 9.69
N LYS A 190 -13.38 -6.44 8.61
CA LYS A 190 -13.46 -6.95 7.24
C LYS A 190 -12.16 -7.61 6.79
N VAL A 191 -11.01 -6.99 7.06
CA VAL A 191 -9.70 -7.56 6.70
C VAL A 191 -9.42 -8.84 7.49
N LYS A 192 -9.81 -8.91 8.76
CA LYS A 192 -9.69 -10.15 9.54
C LYS A 192 -10.59 -11.27 9.01
N ALA A 193 -11.76 -10.95 8.48
CA ALA A 193 -12.70 -11.92 7.93
C ALA A 193 -12.31 -12.42 6.53
N ASP A 194 -11.98 -11.51 5.63
CA ASP A 194 -11.82 -11.78 4.20
C ASP A 194 -10.36 -11.72 3.72
N GLY A 195 -9.45 -11.19 4.54
CA GLY A 195 -8.04 -11.03 4.23
C GLY A 195 -7.69 -9.85 3.32
N LEU A 196 -6.46 -9.86 2.83
CA LEU A 196 -5.93 -8.91 1.83
C LEU A 196 -5.32 -9.67 0.66
N TYR A 197 -5.52 -9.16 -0.55
CA TYR A 197 -4.95 -9.76 -1.76
C TYR A 197 -3.45 -9.45 -1.92
N HIS A 198 -3.00 -8.26 -1.48
CA HIS A 198 -1.64 -7.77 -1.68
C HIS A 198 -0.86 -7.73 -0.37
N GLN A 199 0.35 -8.28 -0.37
CA GLN A 199 1.26 -8.20 0.77
C GLN A 199 1.78 -6.78 0.99
N ASN A 200 2.23 -6.09 -0.08
CA ASN A 200 2.62 -4.68 -0.06
C ASN A 200 1.79 -3.87 -1.06
N ARG A 201 1.46 -2.61 -0.70
CA ARG A 201 0.58 -1.73 -1.50
C ARG A 201 1.12 -0.33 -1.68
N LEU A 202 2.03 0.11 -0.82
CA LEU A 202 2.56 1.47 -0.83
C LEU A 202 4.06 1.45 -1.07
N ALA A 203 4.54 2.41 -1.83
CA ALA A 203 5.94 2.75 -1.96
C ALA A 203 6.10 4.26 -1.74
N VAL A 204 7.09 4.64 -0.93
CA VAL A 204 7.49 6.03 -0.76
C VAL A 204 8.82 6.18 -1.47
N ALA A 205 8.78 6.67 -2.70
CA ALA A 205 9.95 7.00 -3.49
C ALA A 205 10.01 8.51 -3.73
#